data_332c406498810cbe229fb93ef1f523c1
#
_entry.id   332c406498810cbe229fb93ef1f523c1
#
_cell.length_a   1.000
_cell.length_b   1.000
_cell.length_c   1.000
_cell.angle_alpha   90.00
_cell.angle_beta   90.00
_cell.angle_gamma   90.00
#
_symmetry.space_group_name_H-M   'P 1'
#
loop_
_entity.id
_entity.type
_entity.pdbx_description
1 polymer ?
#
loop_
_entity_poly.entity_id
_entity_poly.type
_entity_poly.pdbx_seq_one_letter_code
_entity_poly.pdbx_strand_id
1 'polypeptide(L)'
;MKKKKISGAEAVIHSLLNEGVDLVWGYPGGAIMPVYDEFYKFQDKLKHILARHEQGAIHAAQGYARSSGKVGVAIATSGPGATNLVTGIADAQIDS
;
A
#
# COMPACT_ATOMS: atom_id res chain seq x y z
N MET A 1 29.41 -12.78 -0.06
CA MET A 1 28.37 -11.83 -0.44
C MET A 1 28.05 -10.93 0.74
N LYS A 2 28.17 -9.63 0.57
CA LYS A 2 27.86 -8.68 1.64
C LYS A 2 26.35 -8.56 1.80
N LYS A 3 25.86 -8.81 3.00
CA LYS A 3 24.47 -8.54 3.32
C LYS A 3 24.31 -7.04 3.54
N LYS A 4 23.44 -6.43 2.78
CA LYS A 4 23.10 -5.03 2.96
C LYS A 4 22.05 -4.92 4.07
N LYS A 5 22.32 -4.07 5.05
CA LYS A 5 21.34 -3.75 6.08
C LYS A 5 20.37 -2.72 5.53
N ILE A 6 19.08 -2.99 5.66
CA ILE A 6 18.02 -2.07 5.26
C ILE A 6 17.07 -1.87 6.42
N SER A 7 16.36 -0.74 6.42
CA SER A 7 15.32 -0.48 7.41
C SER A 7 14.09 -1.34 7.13
N GLY A 8 13.23 -1.50 8.13
CA GLY A 8 11.94 -2.17 7.93
C GLY A 8 11.10 -1.48 6.87
N ALA A 9 11.12 -0.15 6.84
CA ALA A 9 10.40 0.63 5.84
C ALA A 9 10.91 0.32 4.43
N GLU A 10 12.20 0.27 4.24
CA GLU A 10 12.78 -0.09 2.93
C GLU A 10 12.44 -1.53 2.55
N ALA A 11 12.43 -2.44 3.53
CA ALA A 11 12.05 -3.83 3.31
C ALA A 11 10.61 -3.97 2.79
N VAL A 12 9.68 -3.14 3.28
CA VAL A 12 8.30 -3.12 2.78
C VAL A 12 8.29 -2.79 1.29
N ILE A 13 9.02 -1.75 0.88
CA ILE A 13 9.07 -1.34 -0.53
C ILE A 13 9.67 -2.45 -1.40
N HIS A 14 10.79 -3.04 -0.97
CA HIS A 14 11.40 -4.14 -1.72
C HIS A 14 10.49 -5.36 -1.84
N SER A 15 9.73 -5.67 -0.77
CA SER A 15 8.79 -6.78 -0.80
C SER A 15 7.68 -6.54 -1.82
N LEU A 16 7.14 -5.33 -1.88
CA LEU A 16 6.11 -4.97 -2.86
C LEU A 16 6.66 -5.09 -4.27
N LEU A 17 7.86 -4.58 -4.53
CA LEU A 17 8.48 -4.66 -5.85
C LEU A 17 8.76 -6.11 -6.24
N ASN A 18 9.21 -6.95 -5.30
CA ASN A 18 9.46 -8.37 -5.55
C ASN A 18 8.18 -9.14 -5.90
N GLU A 19 7.03 -8.71 -5.39
CA GLU A 19 5.74 -9.30 -5.71
C GLU A 19 5.14 -8.75 -7.01
N GLY A 20 5.87 -7.91 -7.73
CA GLY A 20 5.41 -7.34 -8.97
C GLY A 20 4.45 -6.18 -8.82
N VAL A 21 4.36 -5.59 -7.63
CA VAL A 21 3.49 -4.44 -7.37
C VAL A 21 4.18 -3.18 -7.88
N ASP A 22 3.49 -2.41 -8.72
CA ASP A 22 3.99 -1.14 -9.24
C ASP A 22 3.10 0.04 -8.88
N LEU A 23 1.99 -0.20 -8.22
CA LEU A 23 0.99 0.82 -7.92
C LEU A 23 0.34 0.54 -6.57
N VAL A 24 0.28 1.56 -5.71
CA VAL A 24 -0.40 1.48 -4.42
C VAL A 24 -1.28 2.70 -4.23
N TRP A 25 -2.33 2.55 -3.43
CA TRP A 25 -3.19 3.65 -2.99
C TRP A 25 -3.02 3.81 -1.48
N GLY A 26 -3.03 5.04 -1.01
CA GLY A 26 -2.88 5.25 0.42
C GLY A 26 -3.16 6.65 0.88
N TYR A 27 -3.24 6.80 2.19
CA TYR A 27 -3.36 8.07 2.86
C TYR A 27 -2.34 8.10 4.00
N PRO A 28 -1.42 9.10 4.02
CA PRO A 28 -0.33 9.10 5.00
C PRO A 28 -0.79 9.44 6.41
N GLY A 29 0.03 9.07 7.37
CA GLY A 29 -0.13 9.43 8.77
C GLY A 29 1.20 9.26 9.48
N GLY A 30 1.29 9.72 10.73
CA GLY A 30 2.55 9.79 11.44
C GLY A 30 3.31 8.48 11.55
N ALA A 31 2.60 7.40 11.93
CA ALA A 31 3.24 6.11 12.17
C ALA A 31 3.78 5.45 10.90
N ILE A 32 3.15 5.71 9.74
CA ILE A 32 3.55 5.12 8.46
C ILE A 32 4.56 6.00 7.71
N MET A 33 4.91 7.16 8.24
CA MET A 33 5.76 8.13 7.57
C MET A 33 7.12 7.55 7.10
N PRO A 34 7.81 6.69 7.90
CA PRO A 34 9.05 6.10 7.41
C PRO A 34 8.88 5.32 6.11
N VAL A 35 7.74 4.65 5.92
CA VAL A 35 7.45 3.95 4.66
C VAL A 35 7.24 4.96 3.53
N TYR A 36 6.56 6.07 3.81
CA TYR A 36 6.35 7.13 2.82
C TYR A 36 7.66 7.79 2.39
N ASP A 37 8.61 7.93 3.29
CA ASP A 37 9.95 8.42 2.93
C ASP A 37 10.61 7.49 1.92
N GLU A 38 10.42 6.19 2.07
CA GLU A 38 10.96 5.22 1.13
C GLU A 38 10.21 5.23 -0.21
N PHE A 39 8.88 5.46 -0.20
CA PHE A 39 8.14 5.65 -1.45
C PHE A 39 8.74 6.75 -2.30
N TYR A 40 9.15 7.85 -1.69
CA TYR A 40 9.75 8.97 -2.41
C TYR A 40 11.02 8.53 -3.14
N LYS A 41 11.83 7.67 -2.53
CA LYS A 41 13.08 7.18 -3.13
C LYS A 41 12.83 6.22 -4.30
N PHE A 42 11.71 5.52 -4.32
CA PHE A 42 11.40 4.50 -5.32
C PHE A 42 10.24 4.89 -6.24
N GLN A 43 9.93 6.17 -6.33
CA GLN A 43 8.74 6.64 -7.06
C GLN A 43 8.80 6.37 -8.58
N ASP A 44 9.97 6.06 -9.11
CA ASP A 44 10.13 5.66 -10.50
C ASP A 44 9.72 4.20 -10.74
N LYS A 45 9.68 3.37 -9.70
CA LYS A 45 9.36 1.94 -9.78
C LYS A 45 8.04 1.59 -9.12
N LEU A 46 7.65 2.34 -8.09
CA LEU A 46 6.45 2.09 -7.32
C LEU A 46 5.67 3.39 -7.20
N LYS A 47 4.55 3.45 -7.93
CA LYS A 47 3.71 4.64 -7.95
C LYS A 47 2.74 4.62 -6.78
N HIS A 48 2.62 5.74 -6.10
CA HIS A 48 1.65 5.94 -5.02
C HIS A 48 0.59 6.92 -5.48
N ILE A 49 -0.67 6.53 -5.36
CA ILE A 49 -1.80 7.42 -5.64
C ILE A 49 -2.40 7.82 -4.29
N LEU A 50 -2.39 9.12 -4.02
CA LEU A 50 -2.91 9.66 -2.78
C LEU A 50 -4.44 9.63 -2.80
N ALA A 51 -5.04 8.94 -1.82
CA ALA A 51 -6.46 9.03 -1.55
C ALA A 51 -6.68 10.06 -0.45
N ARG A 52 -7.90 10.57 -0.33
CA ARG A 52 -8.22 11.53 0.71
C ARG A 52 -8.86 10.88 1.93
N HIS A 53 -9.06 9.58 1.89
CA HIS A 53 -9.59 8.78 2.97
C HIS A 53 -9.19 7.33 2.74
N GLU A 54 -8.93 6.59 3.80
CA GLU A 54 -8.48 5.21 3.69
C GLU A 54 -9.52 4.31 3.04
N GLN A 55 -10.82 4.57 3.25
CA GLN A 55 -11.88 3.84 2.54
C GLN A 55 -11.75 4.02 1.03
N GLY A 56 -11.50 5.24 0.58
CA GLY A 56 -11.27 5.49 -0.85
C GLY A 56 -10.09 4.71 -1.37
N ALA A 57 -9.02 4.63 -0.59
CA ALA A 57 -7.82 3.89 -0.98
C ALA A 57 -8.10 2.40 -1.13
N ILE A 58 -8.77 1.78 -0.16
CA ILE A 58 -9.04 0.33 -0.22
C ILE A 58 -10.04 0.00 -1.34
N HIS A 59 -11.05 0.84 -1.56
CA HIS A 59 -11.99 0.62 -2.64
C HIS A 59 -11.31 0.79 -4.01
N ALA A 60 -10.41 1.73 -4.14
CA ALA A 60 -9.61 1.88 -5.37
C ALA A 60 -8.76 0.64 -5.64
N ALA A 61 -8.12 0.12 -4.60
CA ALA A 61 -7.31 -1.10 -4.72
C ALA A 61 -8.19 -2.30 -5.13
N GLN A 62 -9.38 -2.41 -4.57
CA GLN A 62 -10.33 -3.46 -4.95
C GLN A 62 -10.75 -3.34 -6.41
N GLY A 63 -11.11 -2.13 -6.85
CA GLY A 63 -11.49 -1.88 -8.23
C GLY A 63 -10.37 -2.24 -9.20
N TYR A 64 -9.14 -1.88 -8.85
CA TYR A 64 -7.97 -2.23 -9.62
C TYR A 64 -7.81 -3.75 -9.73
N ALA A 65 -7.94 -4.47 -8.61
CA ALA A 65 -7.79 -5.92 -8.60
C ALA A 65 -8.88 -6.60 -9.44
N ARG A 66 -10.12 -6.14 -9.32
CA ARG A 66 -11.26 -6.71 -10.07
C ARG A 66 -11.13 -6.46 -11.57
N SER A 67 -10.68 -5.27 -11.96
CA SER A 67 -10.61 -4.92 -13.39
C SER A 67 -9.36 -5.42 -14.08
N SER A 68 -8.24 -5.50 -13.38
CA SER A 68 -6.94 -5.86 -13.97
C SER A 68 -6.55 -7.32 -13.74
N GLY A 69 -7.11 -7.98 -12.75
CA GLY A 69 -6.67 -9.30 -12.32
C GLY A 69 -5.37 -9.29 -11.53
N LYS A 70 -4.83 -8.11 -11.24
CA LYS A 70 -3.61 -7.96 -10.44
C LYS A 70 -3.96 -7.67 -8.99
N VAL A 71 -3.02 -7.93 -8.09
CA VAL A 71 -3.23 -7.63 -6.66
C VAL A 71 -3.28 -6.11 -6.46
N GLY A 72 -4.33 -5.64 -5.79
CA GLY A 72 -4.43 -4.24 -5.39
C GLY A 72 -3.84 -4.07 -3.99
N VAL A 73 -3.11 -2.97 -3.78
CA VAL A 73 -2.44 -2.70 -2.51
C VAL A 73 -2.88 -1.34 -1.99
N ALA A 74 -3.34 -1.31 -0.74
CA ALA A 74 -3.66 -0.08 -0.03
C ALA A 74 -2.78 0.03 1.20
N ILE A 75 -2.38 1.26 1.54
CA ILE A 75 -1.52 1.53 2.69
C ILE A 75 -2.21 2.55 3.59
N ALA A 76 -2.21 2.28 4.88
CA ALA A 76 -2.80 3.18 5.87
C ALA A 76 -1.94 3.19 7.13
N THR A 77 -2.05 4.28 7.89
CA THR A 77 -1.38 4.37 9.19
C THR A 77 -2.16 3.59 10.25
N SER A 78 -1.56 3.40 11.41
CA SER A 78 -2.18 2.71 12.53
C SER A 78 -3.38 3.50 13.09
N GLY A 79 -4.18 2.84 13.93
CA GLY A 79 -5.34 3.44 14.58
C GLY A 79 -6.49 3.68 13.61
N PRO A 80 -7.07 4.90 13.60
CA PRO A 80 -8.20 5.19 12.72
C PRO A 80 -7.92 4.95 11.24
N GLY A 81 -6.67 5.12 10.80
CA GLY A 81 -6.28 4.82 9.43
C GLY A 81 -6.54 3.36 9.10
N ALA A 82 -6.02 2.46 9.93
CA ALA A 82 -6.21 1.02 9.74
C ALA A 82 -7.69 0.61 9.88
N THR A 83 -8.42 1.17 10.86
CA THR A 83 -9.82 0.81 11.06
C THR A 83 -10.71 1.26 9.90
N ASN A 84 -10.33 2.30 9.19
CA ASN A 84 -11.05 2.75 8.01
C ASN A 84 -10.94 1.80 6.82
N LEU A 85 -10.09 0.77 6.89
CA LEU A 85 -9.97 -0.26 5.86
C LEU A 85 -10.98 -1.41 6.03
N VAL A 86 -11.66 -1.49 7.17
CA VAL A 86 -12.47 -2.66 7.54
C VAL A 86 -13.58 -2.94 6.51
N THR A 87 -14.33 -1.92 6.10
CA THR A 87 -15.39 -2.08 5.10
C THR A 87 -14.83 -2.66 3.79
N GLY A 88 -13.71 -2.12 3.32
CA GLY A 88 -13.09 -2.61 2.09
C GLY A 88 -12.59 -4.03 2.20
N ILE A 89 -11.98 -4.39 3.34
CA ILE A 89 -11.51 -5.75 3.60
C ILE A 89 -12.68 -6.73 3.60
N ALA A 90 -13.77 -6.36 4.26
CA ALA A 90 -14.98 -7.19 4.31
C ALA A 90 -15.56 -7.40 2.91
N ASP A 91 -15.63 -6.32 2.12
CA ASP A 91 -16.14 -6.38 0.75
C ASP A 91 -15.26 -7.27 -0.13
N ALA A 92 -13.96 -7.15 -0.01
CA ALA A 92 -13.02 -7.98 -0.75
C ALA A 92 -13.16 -9.46 -0.37
N GLN A 93 -13.35 -9.74 0.92
CA GLN A 93 -13.49 -11.11 1.41
C GLN A 93 -14.77 -11.78 0.91
N ILE A 94 -15.87 -11.04 0.84
CA ILE A 94 -17.16 -11.55 0.34
C ILE A 94 -17.01 -11.99 -1.13
N ASP A 95 -16.24 -11.25 -1.89
CA ASP A 95 -16.01 -11.56 -3.31
C ASP A 95 -14.89 -12.59 -3.54
N SER A 96 -14.23 -13.00 -2.48
CA SER A 96 -13.07 -13.89 -2.52
C SER A 96 -11.94 -13.31 -3.36
#